data_396e6bd16cb029886ec46fa00a891e3f
#
_entry.id   396e6bd16cb029886ec46fa00a891e3f
#
_cell.length_a   1.000
_cell.length_b   1.000
_cell.length_c   1.000
_cell.angle_alpha   90.00
_cell.angle_beta   90.00
_cell.angle_gamma   90.00
#
_symmetry.space_group_name_H-M   'P 1'
#
loop_
_entity.id
_entity.type
_entity.pdbx_description
1 polymer ?
#
loop_
_entity_poly.entity_id
_entity_poly.type
_entity_poly.pdbx_seq_one_letter_code
_entity_poly.pdbx_strand_id
1 'polypeptide(L)'
;MTLNVEVCWISNEKERGLKALKDFVPEEEIFIEDPIVSCQFLYNRQYFPGCSYCMKSLEEPENMLQRLSGCSEVPNLPFIYDYKEKYPQGDVYTNENGLEVYCSQECKDKAYKEFQNLLDVDGRDPEHPLLKLEELWKSFHYPPESATPILIARIIAIIRNKLDQGVSAEEAMAPFLSFKNDKKNQEIGIIQKFLDEKFETRIKEVHQLIVDALYDPRIPELFTMSTFQVLLCTICLNAQGIGTSNFENYSRFIRNLPDSSIKETALDYLDQFNDGIEEESGMFTHLEGSGLYALHKHINHSCEPNAQIRFPFNNNKVQVIALKPIKKGEEITISYIDLDDDCDCDECEEYEEFEEAGCSSSNANNEEEAREEEGEGEEIPGEDRRSYLREYYLFECHCSKCQREIEEYNKTHKKN
;
A
#
# COMPACT_ATOMS: atom_id res chain seq x y z
N MET A 1 24.75 -4.24 8.92
CA MET A 1 24.81 -5.29 7.87
C MET A 1 25.19 -4.63 6.56
N THR A 2 26.05 -5.24 5.78
CA THR A 2 26.38 -4.72 4.45
C THR A 2 25.20 -5.07 3.54
N LEU A 3 24.58 -4.08 2.92
CA LEU A 3 23.52 -4.33 1.95
C LEU A 3 24.09 -5.11 0.75
N ASN A 4 23.40 -6.16 0.34
CA ASN A 4 23.80 -6.98 -0.81
C ASN A 4 23.18 -6.48 -2.13
N VAL A 5 22.75 -5.21 -2.14
CA VAL A 5 22.15 -4.52 -3.29
C VAL A 5 22.74 -3.13 -3.42
N GLU A 6 22.69 -2.57 -4.61
CA GLU A 6 23.10 -1.18 -4.89
C GLU A 6 22.06 -0.46 -5.76
N VAL A 7 21.87 0.82 -5.47
CA VAL A 7 21.09 1.72 -6.33
C VAL A 7 22.00 2.23 -7.45
N CYS A 8 21.60 1.98 -8.70
CA CYS A 8 22.37 2.41 -9.86
C CYS A 8 21.47 2.85 -11.01
N TRP A 9 22.05 3.51 -12.01
CA TRP A 9 21.35 3.81 -13.26
C TRP A 9 21.14 2.54 -14.09
N ILE A 10 19.90 2.30 -14.52
CA ILE A 10 19.53 1.13 -15.33
C ILE A 10 19.44 1.49 -16.81
N SER A 11 18.54 2.40 -17.17
CA SER A 11 18.33 2.90 -18.55
C SER A 11 17.66 4.27 -18.52
N ASN A 12 17.46 4.88 -19.70
CA ASN A 12 16.78 6.15 -19.79
C ASN A 12 15.29 6.07 -19.45
N GLU A 13 14.67 4.90 -19.68
CA GLU A 13 13.25 4.64 -19.40
C GLU A 13 13.03 4.31 -17.92
N LYS A 14 13.90 3.49 -17.35
CA LYS A 14 13.80 3.03 -15.96
C LYS A 14 14.48 3.95 -14.95
N GLU A 15 15.40 4.80 -15.41
CA GLU A 15 16.24 5.67 -14.57
C GLU A 15 17.06 4.85 -13.56
N ARG A 16 16.81 5.01 -12.24
CA ARG A 16 17.48 4.26 -11.19
C ARG A 16 16.75 2.95 -10.90
N GLY A 17 17.52 1.93 -10.54
CA GLY A 17 17.01 0.66 -10.09
C GLY A 17 17.92 0.03 -9.04
N LEU A 18 17.55 -1.14 -8.56
CA LEU A 18 18.37 -1.96 -7.65
C LEU A 18 19.04 -3.08 -8.42
N LYS A 19 20.36 -3.27 -8.19
CA LYS A 19 21.10 -4.42 -8.67
C LYS A 19 21.62 -5.28 -7.53
N ALA A 20 21.64 -6.58 -7.78
CA ALA A 20 22.20 -7.57 -6.87
C ALA A 20 23.74 -7.45 -6.80
N LEU A 21 24.32 -7.43 -5.61
CA LEU A 21 25.77 -7.45 -5.37
C LEU A 21 26.31 -8.86 -5.16
N LYS A 22 25.44 -9.87 -5.00
CA LYS A 22 25.73 -11.29 -4.94
C LYS A 22 24.68 -12.08 -5.70
N ASP A 23 24.89 -13.39 -5.88
CA ASP A 23 23.85 -14.29 -6.33
C ASP A 23 22.83 -14.52 -5.21
N PHE A 24 21.53 -14.58 -5.55
CA PHE A 24 20.43 -14.99 -4.65
C PHE A 24 19.77 -16.25 -5.20
N VAL A 25 19.35 -17.12 -4.29
CA VAL A 25 18.52 -18.29 -4.60
C VAL A 25 17.05 -18.01 -4.32
N PRO A 26 16.10 -18.77 -4.92
CA PRO A 26 14.66 -18.60 -4.62
C PRO A 26 14.40 -18.67 -3.11
N GLU A 27 13.45 -17.86 -2.64
CA GLU A 27 13.05 -17.66 -1.24
C GLU A 27 14.14 -17.02 -0.33
N GLU A 28 15.30 -16.66 -0.88
CA GLU A 28 16.34 -15.96 -0.11
C GLU A 28 15.93 -14.49 0.12
N GLU A 29 16.13 -14.04 1.35
CA GLU A 29 15.95 -12.63 1.72
C GLU A 29 16.99 -11.74 1.04
N ILE A 30 16.51 -10.76 0.28
CA ILE A 30 17.35 -9.75 -0.35
C ILE A 30 17.66 -8.64 0.64
N PHE A 31 16.63 -8.07 1.26
CA PHE A 31 16.74 -7.12 2.38
C PHE A 31 15.42 -6.97 3.14
N ILE A 32 15.52 -6.38 4.34
CA ILE A 32 14.40 -5.88 5.14
C ILE A 32 14.60 -4.39 5.34
N GLU A 33 13.49 -3.62 5.30
CA GLU A 33 13.53 -2.17 5.47
C GLU A 33 12.35 -1.67 6.33
N ASP A 34 12.64 -0.73 7.25
CA ASP A 34 11.61 0.03 7.95
C ASP A 34 11.13 1.19 7.06
N PRO A 35 9.84 1.56 7.08
CA PRO A 35 9.37 2.70 6.30
C PRO A 35 9.93 4.02 6.85
N ILE A 36 10.13 5.00 5.97
CA ILE A 36 10.43 6.40 6.37
C ILE A 36 9.20 7.00 7.06
N VAL A 37 8.03 6.65 6.58
CA VAL A 37 6.72 7.01 7.11
C VAL A 37 5.70 5.98 6.64
N SER A 38 4.73 5.66 7.49
CA SER A 38 3.59 4.81 7.14
C SER A 38 2.37 5.22 7.94
N CYS A 39 1.19 4.85 7.48
CA CYS A 39 -0.04 4.95 8.26
C CYS A 39 -1.05 3.89 7.81
N GLN A 40 -1.92 3.51 8.73
CA GLN A 40 -3.10 2.71 8.44
C GLN A 40 -4.14 3.57 7.72
N PHE A 41 -4.87 2.99 6.78
CA PHE A 41 -5.98 3.67 6.09
C PHE A 41 -7.09 4.05 7.05
N LEU A 42 -7.68 5.22 6.84
CA LEU A 42 -8.69 5.77 7.75
C LEU A 42 -9.95 4.89 7.85
N TYR A 43 -10.40 4.32 6.75
CA TYR A 43 -11.53 3.37 6.77
C TYR A 43 -11.17 2.07 7.45
N ASN A 44 -9.98 1.53 7.18
CA ASN A 44 -9.52 0.28 7.77
C ASN A 44 -9.37 0.37 9.30
N ARG A 45 -8.97 1.53 9.84
CA ARG A 45 -8.86 1.77 11.30
C ARG A 45 -10.14 1.49 12.08
N GLN A 46 -11.31 1.57 11.44
CA GLN A 46 -12.60 1.32 12.08
C GLN A 46 -12.82 -0.18 12.35
N TYR A 47 -12.20 -1.02 11.54
CA TYR A 47 -12.42 -2.47 11.56
C TYR A 47 -11.22 -3.24 12.14
N PHE A 48 -10.02 -2.74 11.99
CA PHE A 48 -8.79 -3.43 12.37
C PHE A 48 -7.99 -2.62 13.39
N PRO A 49 -7.96 -3.05 14.66
CA PRO A 49 -7.14 -2.39 15.67
C PRO A 49 -5.66 -2.64 15.36
N GLY A 50 -4.93 -1.58 15.08
CA GLY A 50 -3.51 -1.60 14.72
C GLY A 50 -2.67 -0.64 15.55
N CYS A 51 -1.38 -0.95 15.67
CA CYS A 51 -0.42 -0.03 16.28
C CYS A 51 -0.23 1.19 15.38
N SER A 52 -0.53 2.39 15.89
CA SER A 52 -0.44 3.65 15.15
C SER A 52 0.98 4.00 14.66
N TYR A 53 2.02 3.33 15.18
CA TYR A 53 3.39 3.50 14.74
C TYR A 53 3.83 2.43 13.74
N CYS A 54 3.77 1.16 14.12
CA CYS A 54 4.35 0.07 13.32
C CYS A 54 3.32 -0.79 12.59
N MET A 55 2.03 -0.46 12.68
CA MET A 55 0.93 -1.19 12.04
C MET A 55 0.85 -2.68 12.43
N LYS A 56 1.38 -3.05 13.62
CA LYS A 56 1.16 -4.39 14.16
C LYS A 56 -0.33 -4.57 14.45
N SER A 57 -0.93 -5.64 13.93
CA SER A 57 -2.30 -6.03 14.30
C SER A 57 -2.37 -6.32 15.80
N LEU A 58 -3.33 -5.70 16.48
CA LEU A 58 -3.53 -5.82 17.93
C LEU A 58 -4.67 -6.79 18.28
N GLU A 59 -5.31 -7.37 17.29
CA GLU A 59 -6.37 -8.35 17.44
C GLU A 59 -5.77 -9.76 17.55
N GLU A 60 -6.27 -10.57 18.47
CA GLU A 60 -5.88 -11.98 18.58
C GLU A 60 -6.41 -12.78 17.36
N PRO A 61 -5.67 -13.81 16.88
CA PRO A 61 -6.07 -14.55 15.68
C PRO A 61 -7.49 -15.11 15.73
N GLU A 62 -7.90 -15.68 16.88
CA GLU A 62 -9.22 -16.25 17.04
C GLU A 62 -10.34 -15.19 17.01
N ASN A 63 -10.11 -14.02 17.57
CA ASN A 63 -11.07 -12.92 17.57
C ASN A 63 -11.23 -12.33 16.15
N MET A 64 -10.11 -12.18 15.45
CA MET A 64 -10.10 -11.74 14.07
C MET A 64 -10.87 -12.72 13.18
N LEU A 65 -10.57 -14.02 13.32
CA LEU A 65 -11.27 -15.05 12.55
C LEU A 65 -12.77 -15.08 12.86
N GLN A 66 -13.16 -15.02 14.15
CA GLN A 66 -14.58 -14.97 14.54
C GLN A 66 -15.30 -13.81 13.85
N ARG A 67 -14.68 -12.64 13.83
CA ARG A 67 -15.26 -11.44 13.25
C ARG A 67 -15.37 -11.52 11.72
N LEU A 68 -14.33 -11.99 11.05
CA LEU A 68 -14.30 -12.07 9.58
C LEU A 68 -15.19 -13.18 9.03
N SER A 69 -15.32 -14.31 9.73
CA SER A 69 -16.17 -15.42 9.31
C SER A 69 -17.62 -15.33 9.80
N GLY A 70 -17.98 -14.28 10.55
CA GLY A 70 -19.32 -14.15 11.14
C GLY A 70 -19.69 -15.24 12.16
N CYS A 71 -18.74 -16.05 12.65
CA CYS A 71 -18.98 -17.11 13.59
C CYS A 71 -19.49 -16.58 14.93
N SER A 72 -20.55 -17.21 15.48
CA SER A 72 -21.12 -16.82 16.78
C SER A 72 -20.22 -17.14 17.98
N GLU A 73 -19.33 -18.11 17.85
CA GLU A 73 -18.41 -18.56 18.88
C GLU A 73 -16.96 -18.37 18.43
N VAL A 74 -16.07 -18.07 19.40
CA VAL A 74 -14.63 -17.96 19.12
C VAL A 74 -14.09 -19.31 18.67
N PRO A 75 -13.48 -19.39 17.48
CA PRO A 75 -12.94 -20.65 16.97
C PRO A 75 -11.81 -21.20 17.85
N ASN A 76 -11.81 -22.51 18.05
CA ASN A 76 -10.73 -23.21 18.76
C ASN A 76 -9.61 -23.54 17.77
N LEU A 77 -8.69 -22.60 17.59
CA LEU A 77 -7.59 -22.74 16.63
C LEU A 77 -6.54 -23.77 17.13
N PRO A 78 -6.14 -24.73 16.28
CA PRO A 78 -5.08 -25.69 16.61
C PRO A 78 -3.75 -24.94 16.92
N PHE A 79 -3.00 -25.42 17.91
CA PHE A 79 -1.70 -24.85 18.31
C PHE A 79 -1.71 -23.34 18.68
N ILE A 80 -2.86 -22.77 19.00
CA ILE A 80 -2.97 -21.34 19.32
C ILE A 80 -2.16 -20.97 20.57
N TYR A 81 -2.04 -21.85 21.56
CA TYR A 81 -1.23 -21.61 22.75
C TYR A 81 0.26 -21.57 22.42
N ASP A 82 0.76 -22.49 21.58
CA ASP A 82 2.14 -22.52 21.13
C ASP A 82 2.47 -21.25 20.31
N TYR A 83 1.52 -20.81 19.47
CA TYR A 83 1.63 -19.56 18.73
C TYR A 83 1.74 -18.35 19.67
N LYS A 84 0.85 -18.22 20.64
CA LYS A 84 0.84 -17.11 21.61
C LYS A 84 2.06 -17.09 22.51
N GLU A 85 2.59 -18.27 22.88
CA GLU A 85 3.85 -18.37 23.62
C GLU A 85 5.03 -17.84 22.78
N LYS A 86 5.06 -18.17 21.48
CA LYS A 86 6.11 -17.74 20.56
C LYS A 86 5.98 -16.28 20.14
N TYR A 87 4.75 -15.78 20.01
CA TYR A 87 4.43 -14.42 19.54
C TYR A 87 3.47 -13.71 20.48
N PRO A 88 3.90 -13.36 21.69
CA PRO A 88 3.02 -12.72 22.68
C PRO A 88 2.58 -11.34 22.19
N GLN A 89 1.30 -11.01 22.40
CA GLN A 89 0.77 -9.70 22.04
C GLN A 89 1.37 -8.56 22.87
N GLY A 90 1.62 -8.77 24.12
CA GLY A 90 2.08 -7.73 25.03
C GLY A 90 0.96 -6.74 25.45
N ASP A 91 1.35 -5.77 26.26
CA ASP A 91 0.45 -4.71 26.71
C ASP A 91 0.19 -3.69 25.59
N VAL A 92 -1.05 -3.16 25.56
CA VAL A 92 -1.46 -2.11 24.63
C VAL A 92 -1.37 -0.76 25.35
N TYR A 93 -0.80 0.23 24.68
CA TYR A 93 -0.61 1.57 25.19
C TYR A 93 -1.43 2.56 24.36
N THR A 94 -1.94 3.61 25.00
CA THR A 94 -2.69 4.67 24.31
C THR A 94 -2.02 6.02 24.53
N ASN A 95 -2.29 7.00 23.64
CA ASN A 95 -1.99 8.40 23.94
C ASN A 95 -2.96 8.93 25.02
N GLU A 96 -2.80 10.19 25.45
CA GLU A 96 -3.56 10.76 26.57
C GLU A 96 -5.07 10.87 26.25
N ASN A 97 -5.43 11.10 25.00
CA ASN A 97 -6.83 11.21 24.56
C ASN A 97 -7.46 9.85 24.18
N GLY A 98 -6.68 8.76 24.14
CA GLY A 98 -7.15 7.41 23.82
C GLY A 98 -7.45 7.15 22.34
N LEU A 99 -7.14 8.08 21.45
CA LEU A 99 -7.42 7.95 20.01
C LEU A 99 -6.36 7.11 19.25
N GLU A 100 -5.12 7.15 19.74
CA GLU A 100 -4.02 6.41 19.14
C GLU A 100 -3.60 5.25 20.05
N VAL A 101 -3.34 4.09 19.43
CA VAL A 101 -3.05 2.82 20.11
C VAL A 101 -1.69 2.29 19.67
N TYR A 102 -0.91 1.74 20.60
CA TYR A 102 0.45 1.26 20.36
C TYR A 102 0.67 -0.13 20.95
N CYS A 103 1.40 -0.97 20.22
CA CYS A 103 1.74 -2.33 20.66
C CYS A 103 2.80 -2.40 21.74
N SER A 104 3.46 -1.29 22.07
CA SER A 104 4.49 -1.19 23.10
C SER A 104 4.74 0.26 23.51
N GLN A 105 5.34 0.46 24.68
CA GLN A 105 5.81 1.78 25.11
C GLN A 105 6.85 2.34 24.13
N GLU A 106 7.71 1.48 23.57
CA GLU A 106 8.71 1.89 22.58
C GLU A 106 8.05 2.49 21.31
N CYS A 107 6.99 1.85 20.78
CA CYS A 107 6.24 2.38 19.65
C CYS A 107 5.58 3.71 19.96
N LYS A 108 5.01 3.85 21.17
CA LYS A 108 4.43 5.11 21.65
C LYS A 108 5.47 6.23 21.71
N ASP A 109 6.63 5.96 22.33
CA ASP A 109 7.71 6.93 22.48
C ASP A 109 8.29 7.36 21.13
N LYS A 110 8.49 6.40 20.21
CA LYS A 110 8.95 6.68 18.84
C LYS A 110 7.94 7.54 18.08
N ALA A 111 6.67 7.16 18.09
CA ALA A 111 5.61 7.93 17.43
C ALA A 111 5.59 9.37 17.95
N TYR A 112 5.60 9.54 19.27
CA TYR A 112 5.58 10.87 19.90
C TYR A 112 6.78 11.72 19.50
N LYS A 113 7.98 11.12 19.50
CA LYS A 113 9.21 11.81 19.11
C LYS A 113 9.24 12.19 17.62
N GLU A 114 8.70 11.34 16.76
CA GLU A 114 8.82 11.51 15.32
C GLU A 114 7.72 12.40 14.73
N PHE A 115 6.45 12.23 15.14
CA PHE A 115 5.33 12.95 14.54
C PHE A 115 4.13 13.17 15.46
N GLN A 116 3.84 12.25 16.39
CA GLN A 116 2.56 12.26 17.11
C GLN A 116 2.39 13.47 18.03
N ASN A 117 3.46 14.00 18.59
CA ASN A 117 3.45 15.22 19.42
C ASN A 117 2.85 16.46 18.70
N LEU A 118 2.87 16.48 17.36
CA LEU A 118 2.28 17.54 16.53
C LEU A 118 0.93 17.15 15.93
N LEU A 119 0.58 15.86 15.97
CA LEU A 119 -0.67 15.32 15.44
C LEU A 119 -1.66 14.94 16.56
N ASP A 120 -1.23 14.99 17.80
CA ASP A 120 -2.08 14.65 18.93
C ASP A 120 -3.12 15.74 19.15
N VAL A 121 -4.39 15.37 19.04
CA VAL A 121 -5.52 16.29 19.10
C VAL A 121 -6.35 15.97 20.32
N ASP A 122 -6.78 17.00 21.05
CA ASP A 122 -7.82 16.81 22.05
C ASP A 122 -9.14 16.42 21.34
N GLY A 123 -9.53 15.16 21.43
CA GLY A 123 -10.75 14.62 20.82
C GLY A 123 -12.07 15.29 21.27
N ARG A 124 -11.99 16.23 22.24
CA ARG A 124 -13.11 17.07 22.66
C ARG A 124 -13.28 18.32 21.82
N ASP A 125 -12.31 18.63 20.95
CA ASP A 125 -12.44 19.75 20.00
C ASP A 125 -12.74 19.22 18.59
N PRO A 126 -14.02 19.04 18.22
CA PRO A 126 -14.40 18.56 16.89
C PRO A 126 -14.04 19.54 15.77
N GLU A 127 -13.77 20.81 16.12
CA GLU A 127 -13.39 21.83 15.16
C GLU A 127 -11.90 21.82 14.80
N HIS A 128 -11.12 20.96 15.45
CA HIS A 128 -9.68 20.86 15.16
C HIS A 128 -9.41 20.46 13.69
N PRO A 129 -8.54 21.15 12.97
CA PRO A 129 -8.33 20.92 11.54
C PRO A 129 -7.96 19.47 11.17
N LEU A 130 -7.21 18.74 12.01
CA LEU A 130 -6.86 17.35 11.74
C LEU A 130 -8.07 16.40 11.84
N LEU A 131 -9.01 16.62 12.77
CA LEU A 131 -10.23 15.82 12.86
C LEU A 131 -11.14 16.09 11.65
N LYS A 132 -11.29 17.36 11.27
CA LYS A 132 -12.00 17.74 10.04
C LYS A 132 -11.36 17.16 8.79
N LEU A 133 -10.04 17.07 8.74
CA LEU A 133 -9.32 16.45 7.65
C LEU A 133 -9.69 14.98 7.48
N GLU A 134 -9.71 14.20 8.57
CA GLU A 134 -10.11 12.79 8.55
C GLU A 134 -11.57 12.61 8.11
N GLU A 135 -12.50 13.43 8.65
CA GLU A 135 -13.90 13.37 8.27
C GLU A 135 -14.12 13.77 6.81
N LEU A 136 -13.47 14.86 6.37
CA LEU A 136 -13.55 15.31 4.99
C LEU A 136 -13.05 14.24 4.04
N TRP A 137 -11.87 13.63 4.31
CA TRP A 137 -11.31 12.59 3.45
C TRP A 137 -12.23 11.38 3.36
N LYS A 138 -12.76 10.89 4.48
CA LYS A 138 -13.74 9.81 4.51
C LYS A 138 -15.03 10.11 3.73
N SER A 139 -15.39 11.38 3.56
CA SER A 139 -16.64 11.79 2.89
C SER A 139 -16.60 11.66 1.38
N PHE A 140 -15.43 11.56 0.76
CA PHE A 140 -15.31 11.55 -0.70
C PHE A 140 -14.28 10.56 -1.25
N HIS A 141 -13.55 9.90 -0.40
CA HIS A 141 -12.61 8.88 -0.83
C HIS A 141 -13.01 7.54 -0.24
N TYR A 142 -13.44 6.65 -1.12
CA TYR A 142 -13.80 5.29 -0.77
C TYR A 142 -12.58 4.37 -0.94
N PRO A 143 -12.44 3.30 -0.14
CA PRO A 143 -11.38 2.31 -0.34
C PRO A 143 -11.43 1.67 -1.76
N PRO A 144 -10.26 1.22 -2.26
CA PRO A 144 -8.98 1.25 -1.58
C PRO A 144 -8.36 2.66 -1.56
N GLU A 145 -7.82 3.04 -0.40
CA GLU A 145 -7.15 4.33 -0.24
C GLU A 145 -5.72 4.25 -0.81
N SER A 146 -5.53 4.60 -2.08
CA SER A 146 -4.19 4.65 -2.69
C SER A 146 -3.36 5.82 -2.19
N ALA A 147 -3.99 6.94 -1.85
CA ALA A 147 -3.35 8.13 -1.31
C ALA A 147 -4.06 8.59 -0.04
N THR A 148 -3.31 8.95 0.98
CA THR A 148 -3.86 9.45 2.23
C THR A 148 -3.21 10.76 2.67
N PRO A 149 -3.99 11.83 2.96
CA PRO A 149 -3.47 13.08 3.48
C PRO A 149 -2.83 12.93 4.86
N ILE A 150 -3.12 11.84 5.59
CA ILE A 150 -2.48 11.54 6.87
C ILE A 150 -0.99 11.26 6.69
N LEU A 151 -0.57 10.61 5.61
CA LEU A 151 0.86 10.48 5.31
C LEU A 151 1.51 11.85 5.11
N ILE A 152 0.84 12.79 4.43
CA ILE A 152 1.33 14.15 4.26
C ILE A 152 1.47 14.86 5.61
N ALA A 153 0.45 14.74 6.47
CA ALA A 153 0.51 15.30 7.82
C ALA A 153 1.67 14.71 8.63
N ARG A 154 1.90 13.40 8.57
CA ARG A 154 3.06 12.74 9.21
C ARG A 154 4.39 13.21 8.63
N ILE A 155 4.52 13.34 7.32
CA ILE A 155 5.72 13.87 6.66
C ILE A 155 6.04 15.27 7.19
N ILE A 156 5.06 16.16 7.21
CA ILE A 156 5.23 17.53 7.71
C ILE A 156 5.63 17.53 9.19
N ALA A 157 4.99 16.71 10.02
CA ALA A 157 5.32 16.59 11.43
C ALA A 157 6.76 16.09 11.65
N ILE A 158 7.20 15.08 10.89
CA ILE A 158 8.58 14.55 10.93
C ILE A 158 9.58 15.66 10.55
N ILE A 159 9.30 16.41 9.49
CA ILE A 159 10.18 17.51 9.05
C ILE A 159 10.28 18.57 10.16
N ARG A 160 9.15 19.02 10.71
CA ARG A 160 9.11 20.01 11.80
C ARG A 160 9.88 19.55 13.04
N ASN A 161 9.69 18.31 13.46
CA ASN A 161 10.44 17.76 14.61
C ASN A 161 11.96 17.68 14.36
N LYS A 162 12.39 17.44 13.11
CA LYS A 162 13.79 17.51 12.73
C LYS A 162 14.33 18.95 12.79
N LEU A 163 13.55 19.94 12.36
CA LEU A 163 13.89 21.37 12.49
C LEU A 163 14.04 21.78 13.96
N ASP A 164 13.16 21.28 14.84
CA ASP A 164 13.22 21.54 16.29
C ASP A 164 14.48 20.91 16.94
N GLN A 165 15.01 19.85 16.33
CA GLN A 165 16.28 19.21 16.73
C GLN A 165 17.52 19.93 16.12
N GLY A 166 17.32 21.01 15.36
CA GLY A 166 18.39 21.79 14.73
C GLY A 166 18.89 21.24 13.38
N VAL A 167 18.17 20.28 12.78
CA VAL A 167 18.44 19.80 11.42
C VAL A 167 18.03 20.88 10.43
N SER A 168 18.79 21.08 9.36
CA SER A 168 18.44 22.05 8.32
C SER A 168 17.16 21.64 7.56
N ALA A 169 16.44 22.63 7.00
CA ALA A 169 15.25 22.34 6.20
C ALA A 169 15.56 21.43 5.01
N GLU A 170 16.67 21.68 4.31
CA GLU A 170 17.13 20.87 3.19
C GLU A 170 17.36 19.40 3.60
N GLU A 171 18.09 19.17 4.70
CA GLU A 171 18.38 17.83 5.20
C GLU A 171 17.10 17.11 5.72
N ALA A 172 16.19 17.84 6.38
CA ALA A 172 14.95 17.29 6.90
C ALA A 172 13.99 16.87 5.77
N MET A 173 13.95 17.62 4.66
CA MET A 173 13.11 17.35 3.49
C MET A 173 13.72 16.33 2.50
N ALA A 174 15.06 16.21 2.47
CA ALA A 174 15.76 15.38 1.48
C ALA A 174 15.23 13.95 1.32
N PRO A 175 14.88 13.20 2.39
CA PRO A 175 14.32 11.85 2.23
C PRO A 175 13.03 11.81 1.40
N PHE A 176 12.17 12.80 1.55
CA PHE A 176 10.87 12.89 0.87
C PHE A 176 10.98 13.45 -0.55
N LEU A 177 11.91 14.38 -0.79
CA LEU A 177 12.17 14.95 -2.11
C LEU A 177 12.92 13.98 -3.05
N SER A 178 13.47 12.90 -2.51
CA SER A 178 14.21 11.90 -3.28
C SER A 178 13.31 10.86 -3.99
N PHE A 179 12.01 10.89 -3.76
CA PHE A 179 11.04 10.05 -4.44
C PHE A 179 10.74 10.56 -5.86
N LYS A 180 10.29 9.64 -6.71
CA LYS A 180 9.88 10.01 -8.06
C LYS A 180 8.65 10.93 -7.96
N ASN A 181 8.78 12.11 -8.55
CA ASN A 181 7.68 13.01 -8.80
C ASN A 181 7.81 13.46 -10.26
N ASP A 182 6.85 13.14 -11.11
CA ASP A 182 6.91 13.60 -12.49
C ASP A 182 6.38 15.03 -12.57
N LYS A 183 7.29 15.99 -12.76
CA LYS A 183 6.94 17.41 -12.93
C LYS A 183 6.08 17.67 -14.18
N LYS A 184 6.11 16.79 -15.18
CA LYS A 184 5.27 16.91 -16.38
C LYS A 184 3.83 16.54 -16.11
N ASN A 185 3.56 15.68 -15.13
CA ASN A 185 2.24 15.23 -14.74
C ASN A 185 1.69 15.95 -13.50
N GLN A 186 2.33 17.04 -13.05
CA GLN A 186 1.78 17.97 -12.05
C GLN A 186 0.45 18.60 -12.51
N GLU A 187 0.12 18.48 -13.78
CA GLU A 187 -1.22 18.72 -14.29
C GLU A 187 -2.13 17.54 -13.94
N ILE A 188 -2.50 17.47 -12.64
CA ILE A 188 -3.82 16.99 -12.17
C ILE A 188 -4.31 15.61 -12.71
N GLY A 189 -3.77 15.05 -13.80
CA GLY A 189 -4.33 13.91 -14.55
C GLY A 189 -4.54 12.65 -13.72
N ILE A 190 -3.55 12.18 -12.95
CA ILE A 190 -3.68 10.94 -12.17
C ILE A 190 -4.65 11.11 -11.00
N ILE A 191 -4.48 12.19 -10.25
CA ILE A 191 -5.30 12.44 -9.07
C ILE A 191 -6.75 12.71 -9.45
N GLN A 192 -7.01 13.34 -10.61
CA GLN A 192 -8.38 13.56 -11.10
C GLN A 192 -9.09 12.27 -11.52
N LYS A 193 -8.37 11.26 -11.98
CA LYS A 193 -8.96 9.97 -12.36
C LYS A 193 -9.48 9.17 -11.16
N PHE A 194 -8.86 9.35 -10.02
CA PHE A 194 -9.27 8.69 -8.78
C PHE A 194 -10.35 9.43 -7.99
N LEU A 195 -10.68 10.67 -8.37
CA LEU A 195 -11.54 11.54 -7.57
C LEU A 195 -12.48 12.31 -8.51
N ASP A 196 -13.73 12.39 -8.14
CA ASP A 196 -14.85 12.97 -8.94
C ASP A 196 -14.66 14.43 -9.39
N GLU A 197 -15.63 14.98 -10.15
CA GLU A 197 -15.63 16.36 -10.66
C GLU A 197 -15.51 17.45 -9.55
N LYS A 198 -15.77 17.11 -8.30
CA LYS A 198 -15.61 18.03 -7.14
C LYS A 198 -14.21 18.02 -6.56
N PHE A 199 -13.33 17.23 -7.14
CA PHE A 199 -11.97 16.99 -6.65
C PHE A 199 -11.18 18.28 -6.36
N GLU A 200 -11.12 19.21 -7.30
CA GLU A 200 -10.34 20.45 -7.11
C GLU A 200 -10.76 21.26 -5.88
N THR A 201 -12.07 21.30 -5.61
CA THR A 201 -12.60 22.02 -4.44
C THR A 201 -12.21 21.30 -3.15
N ARG A 202 -12.40 20.00 -3.11
CA ARG A 202 -12.10 19.16 -1.93
C ARG A 202 -10.60 19.11 -1.62
N ILE A 203 -9.75 19.04 -2.63
CA ILE A 203 -8.28 19.08 -2.44
C ILE A 203 -7.84 20.43 -1.90
N LYS A 204 -8.48 21.54 -2.27
CA LYS A 204 -8.21 22.86 -1.68
C LYS A 204 -8.61 22.90 -0.19
N GLU A 205 -9.72 22.27 0.17
CA GLU A 205 -10.15 22.17 1.56
C GLU A 205 -9.19 21.28 2.38
N VAL A 206 -8.81 20.11 1.86
CA VAL A 206 -7.81 19.22 2.47
C VAL A 206 -6.48 19.95 2.70
N HIS A 207 -5.99 20.64 1.67
CA HIS A 207 -4.77 21.45 1.77
C HIS A 207 -4.88 22.52 2.85
N GLN A 208 -6.00 23.27 2.89
CA GLN A 208 -6.20 24.33 3.88
C GLN A 208 -6.20 23.77 5.30
N LEU A 209 -6.87 22.63 5.54
CA LEU A 209 -6.88 21.97 6.85
C LEU A 209 -5.48 21.53 7.31
N ILE A 210 -4.64 21.07 6.39
CA ILE A 210 -3.22 20.76 6.68
C ILE A 210 -2.45 22.04 7.02
N VAL A 211 -2.65 23.12 6.27
CA VAL A 211 -2.04 24.42 6.56
C VAL A 211 -2.46 24.94 7.94
N ASP A 212 -3.76 24.92 8.23
CA ASP A 212 -4.30 25.40 9.50
C ASP A 212 -3.77 24.60 10.71
N ALA A 213 -3.54 23.30 10.52
CA ALA A 213 -3.02 22.41 11.57
C ALA A 213 -1.50 22.51 11.77
N LEU A 214 -0.75 22.59 10.67
CA LEU A 214 0.67 22.27 10.70
C LEU A 214 1.60 23.35 10.13
N TYR A 215 1.09 24.54 9.78
CA TYR A 215 1.93 25.59 9.21
C TYR A 215 3.14 25.93 10.06
N ASP A 216 4.30 26.04 9.40
CA ASP A 216 5.56 26.43 10.02
C ASP A 216 6.28 27.48 9.14
N PRO A 217 6.53 28.70 9.66
CA PRO A 217 7.16 29.77 8.87
C PRO A 217 8.61 29.51 8.50
N ARG A 218 9.26 28.47 9.03
CA ARG A 218 10.62 28.06 8.67
C ARG A 218 10.69 27.34 7.32
N ILE A 219 9.54 26.78 6.85
CA ILE A 219 9.39 25.98 5.63
C ILE A 219 8.11 26.37 4.86
N PRO A 220 7.88 27.65 4.55
CA PRO A 220 6.61 28.10 3.97
C PRO A 220 6.33 27.47 2.60
N GLU A 221 7.36 27.14 1.84
CA GLU A 221 7.25 26.47 0.53
C GLU A 221 6.60 25.07 0.63
N LEU A 222 6.70 24.39 1.76
CA LEU A 222 6.07 23.09 1.99
C LEU A 222 4.55 23.19 2.04
N PHE A 223 4.01 24.38 2.34
CA PHE A 223 2.58 24.65 2.51
C PHE A 223 1.94 25.33 1.29
N THR A 224 2.64 25.38 0.17
CA THR A 224 2.03 25.83 -1.09
C THR A 224 1.17 24.73 -1.69
N MET A 225 0.10 25.10 -2.40
CA MET A 225 -0.75 24.14 -3.11
C MET A 225 0.08 23.27 -4.08
N SER A 226 1.03 23.87 -4.77
CA SER A 226 1.91 23.13 -5.70
C SER A 226 2.72 22.04 -4.99
N THR A 227 3.31 22.34 -3.83
CA THR A 227 4.08 21.35 -3.07
C THR A 227 3.15 20.26 -2.48
N PHE A 228 1.97 20.65 -2.01
CA PHE A 228 0.97 19.69 -1.55
C PHE A 228 0.59 18.69 -2.65
N GLN A 229 0.31 19.17 -3.86
CA GLN A 229 0.03 18.30 -5.01
C GLN A 229 1.21 17.40 -5.36
N VAL A 230 2.45 17.90 -5.30
CA VAL A 230 3.66 17.08 -5.48
C VAL A 230 3.76 15.98 -4.43
N LEU A 231 3.49 16.28 -3.16
CA LEU A 231 3.51 15.27 -2.10
C LEU A 231 2.41 14.21 -2.30
N LEU A 232 1.21 14.63 -2.70
CA LEU A 232 0.13 13.72 -2.99
C LEU A 232 0.48 12.79 -4.16
N CYS A 233 0.98 13.33 -5.27
CA CYS A 233 1.49 12.55 -6.41
C CYS A 233 2.64 11.61 -6.00
N THR A 234 3.53 12.08 -5.12
CA THR A 234 4.63 11.25 -4.60
C THR A 234 4.09 10.02 -3.86
N ILE A 235 3.06 10.20 -3.05
CA ILE A 235 2.42 9.08 -2.34
C ILE A 235 1.77 8.12 -3.35
N CYS A 236 0.95 8.62 -4.27
CA CYS A 236 0.29 7.80 -5.28
C CYS A 236 1.28 6.93 -6.09
N LEU A 237 2.45 7.49 -6.44
CA LEU A 237 3.42 6.81 -7.31
C LEU A 237 4.43 5.91 -6.57
N ASN A 238 4.61 6.09 -5.26
CA ASN A 238 5.71 5.44 -4.54
C ASN A 238 5.30 4.74 -3.25
N ALA A 239 4.08 4.97 -2.73
CA ALA A 239 3.67 4.32 -1.51
C ALA A 239 3.43 2.83 -1.77
N GLN A 240 4.04 2.00 -0.93
CA GLN A 240 3.81 0.57 -0.92
C GLN A 240 2.63 0.25 0.00
N GLY A 241 1.66 -0.48 -0.52
CA GLY A 241 0.60 -1.07 0.28
C GLY A 241 1.17 -2.00 1.37
N ILE A 242 0.64 -1.89 2.56
CA ILE A 242 1.03 -2.70 3.72
C ILE A 242 -0.21 -3.46 4.16
N GLY A 243 -0.14 -4.79 4.09
CA GLY A 243 -1.13 -5.67 4.68
C GLY A 243 -0.52 -6.42 5.86
N THR A 244 -1.15 -6.37 7.04
CA THR A 244 -0.72 -7.13 8.22
C THR A 244 -1.91 -7.85 8.86
N SER A 245 -1.68 -9.08 9.28
CA SER A 245 -2.71 -9.88 9.92
C SER A 245 -2.08 -10.80 10.96
N ASN A 246 -2.65 -10.79 12.15
CA ASN A 246 -2.23 -11.71 13.18
C ASN A 246 -2.71 -13.15 12.87
N PHE A 247 -3.86 -13.27 12.20
CA PHE A 247 -4.37 -14.54 11.71
C PHE A 247 -3.47 -15.11 10.59
N GLU A 248 -3.03 -14.31 9.64
CA GLU A 248 -2.09 -14.75 8.61
C GLU A 248 -0.74 -15.20 9.21
N ASN A 249 -0.23 -14.47 10.22
CA ASN A 249 0.98 -14.90 10.93
C ASN A 249 0.78 -16.23 11.68
N TYR A 250 -0.40 -16.46 12.24
CA TYR A 250 -0.75 -17.74 12.83
C TYR A 250 -0.80 -18.82 11.74
N SER A 251 -1.45 -18.59 10.61
CA SER A 251 -1.47 -19.52 9.48
C SER A 251 -0.07 -19.88 8.98
N ARG A 252 0.79 -18.87 8.86
CA ARG A 252 2.21 -19.07 8.51
C ARG A 252 2.96 -19.87 9.58
N PHE A 253 2.67 -19.65 10.84
CA PHE A 253 3.23 -20.44 11.94
C PHE A 253 2.86 -21.91 11.79
N ILE A 254 1.58 -22.24 11.52
CA ILE A 254 1.11 -23.62 11.28
C ILE A 254 1.84 -24.24 10.07
N ARG A 255 1.92 -23.53 8.95
CA ARG A 255 2.61 -24.02 7.74
C ARG A 255 4.09 -24.36 7.99
N ASN A 256 4.75 -23.68 8.90
CA ASN A 256 6.16 -23.88 9.27
C ASN A 256 6.38 -24.93 10.36
N LEU A 257 5.33 -25.57 10.91
CA LEU A 257 5.49 -26.68 11.83
C LEU A 257 6.04 -27.92 11.11
N PRO A 258 6.71 -28.85 11.83
CA PRO A 258 7.10 -30.12 11.27
C PRO A 258 5.88 -30.90 10.74
N ASP A 259 6.07 -31.64 9.67
CA ASP A 259 5.00 -32.43 9.05
C ASP A 259 4.43 -33.46 10.03
N SER A 260 3.13 -33.49 10.18
CA SER A 260 2.38 -34.37 11.05
C SER A 260 0.92 -34.39 10.63
N SER A 261 0.19 -35.45 11.00
CA SER A 261 -1.25 -35.54 10.75
C SER A 261 -2.04 -34.43 11.44
N ILE A 262 -1.54 -33.91 12.58
CA ILE A 262 -2.17 -32.80 13.30
C ILE A 262 -1.97 -31.50 12.53
N LYS A 263 -0.79 -31.28 11.93
CA LYS A 263 -0.54 -30.13 11.05
C LYS A 263 -1.45 -30.18 9.82
N GLU A 264 -1.59 -31.33 9.16
CA GLU A 264 -2.50 -31.49 8.02
C GLU A 264 -3.94 -31.14 8.40
N THR A 265 -4.44 -31.67 9.53
CA THR A 265 -5.77 -31.30 10.03
C THR A 265 -5.90 -29.80 10.35
N ALA A 266 -4.83 -29.17 10.84
CA ALA A 266 -4.82 -27.74 11.10
C ALA A 266 -4.86 -26.92 9.81
N LEU A 267 -4.18 -27.35 8.76
CA LEU A 267 -4.22 -26.71 7.44
C LEU A 267 -5.59 -26.84 6.78
N ASP A 268 -6.17 -28.05 6.77
CA ASP A 268 -7.53 -28.27 6.27
C ASP A 268 -8.56 -27.38 6.99
N TYR A 269 -8.38 -27.17 8.29
CA TYR A 269 -9.22 -26.28 9.08
C TYR A 269 -9.08 -24.82 8.68
N LEU A 270 -7.84 -24.37 8.42
CA LEU A 270 -7.56 -23.00 7.97
C LEU A 270 -8.11 -22.74 6.58
N ASP A 271 -7.99 -23.70 5.67
CA ASP A 271 -8.47 -23.56 4.29
C ASP A 271 -10.01 -23.43 4.26
N GLN A 272 -10.74 -24.21 5.09
CA GLN A 272 -12.20 -24.06 5.25
C GLN A 272 -12.61 -22.67 5.77
N PHE A 273 -11.77 -22.02 6.58
CA PHE A 273 -12.05 -20.66 7.04
C PHE A 273 -11.71 -19.60 6.00
N ASN A 274 -10.67 -19.81 5.20
CA ASN A 274 -10.32 -18.87 4.13
C ASN A 274 -11.45 -18.75 3.11
N ASP A 275 -12.02 -19.89 2.69
CA ASP A 275 -13.18 -19.91 1.78
C ASP A 275 -14.39 -19.13 2.37
N GLY A 276 -14.66 -19.31 3.67
CA GLY A 276 -15.74 -18.58 4.35
C GLY A 276 -15.44 -17.08 4.59
N ILE A 277 -14.17 -16.71 4.73
CA ILE A 277 -13.77 -15.30 4.91
C ILE A 277 -13.99 -14.52 3.61
N GLU A 278 -13.67 -15.07 2.47
CA GLU A 278 -13.86 -14.44 1.15
C GLU A 278 -15.34 -14.14 0.90
N GLU A 279 -16.23 -15.04 1.29
CA GLU A 279 -17.68 -14.84 1.14
C GLU A 279 -18.27 -13.78 2.09
N GLU A 280 -17.74 -13.61 3.30
CA GLU A 280 -18.37 -12.82 4.39
C GLU A 280 -17.65 -11.51 4.74
N SER A 281 -16.35 -11.38 4.44
CA SER A 281 -15.52 -10.28 4.97
C SER A 281 -15.74 -8.94 4.29
N GLY A 282 -16.29 -8.93 3.10
CA GLY A 282 -16.42 -7.71 2.31
C GLY A 282 -15.05 -7.12 1.98
N MET A 283 -14.91 -5.78 2.09
CA MET A 283 -13.81 -4.99 1.51
C MET A 283 -12.42 -5.21 2.12
N PHE A 284 -12.30 -5.49 3.42
CA PHE A 284 -11.00 -5.65 4.09
C PHE A 284 -10.88 -7.00 4.79
N THR A 285 -9.82 -7.73 4.47
CA THR A 285 -9.46 -8.98 5.15
C THR A 285 -8.27 -8.82 6.10
N HIS A 286 -7.57 -7.68 6.03
CA HIS A 286 -6.33 -7.39 6.77
C HIS A 286 -6.35 -5.98 7.36
N LEU A 287 -5.43 -5.73 8.29
CA LEU A 287 -5.06 -4.37 8.66
C LEU A 287 -4.25 -3.78 7.51
N GLU A 288 -4.76 -2.74 6.88
CA GLU A 288 -4.21 -2.18 5.67
C GLU A 288 -3.82 -0.72 5.82
N GLY A 289 -2.80 -0.34 5.09
CA GLY A 289 -2.31 1.02 5.01
C GLY A 289 -1.22 1.16 3.97
N SER A 290 -0.47 2.24 4.04
CA SER A 290 0.62 2.48 3.10
C SER A 290 1.85 3.08 3.76
N GLY A 291 3.01 2.93 3.10
CA GLY A 291 4.27 3.46 3.58
C GLY A 291 5.24 3.82 2.47
N LEU A 292 6.13 4.76 2.78
CA LEU A 292 7.23 5.17 1.91
C LEU A 292 8.55 4.58 2.42
N TYR A 293 9.31 3.96 1.53
CA TYR A 293 10.55 3.27 1.85
C TYR A 293 11.72 3.86 1.05
N ALA A 294 12.91 3.94 1.66
CA ALA A 294 14.06 4.60 1.06
C ALA A 294 14.74 3.77 -0.03
N LEU A 295 14.83 2.46 0.18
CA LEU A 295 15.50 1.52 -0.74
C LEU A 295 14.50 0.86 -1.69
N HIS A 296 13.38 0.39 -1.16
CA HIS A 296 12.30 -0.25 -1.91
C HIS A 296 11.84 0.57 -3.12
N LYS A 297 11.70 1.90 -2.98
CA LYS A 297 11.30 2.82 -4.08
C LYS A 297 12.15 2.72 -5.36
N HIS A 298 13.30 2.07 -5.30
CA HIS A 298 14.20 1.88 -6.44
C HIS A 298 14.03 0.52 -7.12
N ILE A 299 13.09 -0.32 -6.67
CA ILE A 299 12.79 -1.58 -7.34
C ILE A 299 11.82 -1.28 -8.48
N ASN A 300 12.27 -1.51 -9.73
CA ASN A 300 11.45 -1.28 -10.91
C ASN A 300 10.45 -2.43 -11.16
N HIS A 301 9.41 -2.12 -11.93
CA HIS A 301 8.43 -3.10 -12.37
C HIS A 301 8.95 -4.06 -13.44
N SER A 302 8.45 -5.30 -13.37
CA SER A 302 8.48 -6.28 -14.46
C SER A 302 7.23 -7.16 -14.38
N CYS A 303 6.59 -7.43 -15.53
CA CYS A 303 5.53 -8.44 -15.63
C CYS A 303 6.04 -9.89 -15.49
N GLU A 304 7.35 -10.09 -15.41
CA GLU A 304 8.03 -11.33 -15.02
C GLU A 304 9.04 -11.04 -13.90
N PRO A 305 8.57 -10.66 -12.69
CA PRO A 305 9.45 -10.23 -11.62
C PRO A 305 10.41 -11.34 -11.17
N ASN A 306 11.53 -10.94 -10.59
CA ASN A 306 12.47 -11.87 -9.97
C ASN A 306 12.50 -11.77 -8.43
N ALA A 307 11.74 -10.82 -7.88
CA ALA A 307 11.56 -10.63 -6.46
C ALA A 307 10.10 -10.30 -6.13
N GLN A 308 9.74 -10.46 -4.86
CA GLN A 308 8.43 -10.08 -4.34
C GLN A 308 8.56 -9.42 -2.97
N ILE A 309 7.49 -8.71 -2.58
CA ILE A 309 7.35 -8.02 -1.32
C ILE A 309 6.48 -8.85 -0.38
N ARG A 310 6.87 -8.88 0.90
CA ARG A 310 6.11 -9.52 1.97
C ARG A 310 6.15 -8.67 3.25
N PHE A 311 5.13 -8.84 4.11
CA PHE A 311 5.06 -8.26 5.45
C PHE A 311 4.98 -9.36 6.52
N PRO A 312 6.03 -10.21 6.67
CA PRO A 312 5.95 -11.42 7.49
C PRO A 312 6.03 -11.18 9.00
N PHE A 313 6.28 -9.94 9.44
CA PHE A 313 6.58 -9.62 10.83
C PHE A 313 5.37 -9.06 11.59
N ASN A 314 4.18 -9.12 11.01
CA ASN A 314 2.99 -8.46 11.54
C ASN A 314 3.28 -6.98 11.91
N ASN A 315 3.94 -6.26 11.01
CA ASN A 315 4.23 -4.83 11.15
C ASN A 315 4.55 -4.22 9.78
N ASN A 316 4.85 -2.92 9.75
CA ASN A 316 5.14 -2.16 8.54
C ASN A 316 6.55 -2.36 7.94
N LYS A 317 7.33 -3.33 8.42
CA LYS A 317 8.63 -3.65 7.80
C LYS A 317 8.43 -4.43 6.53
N VAL A 318 8.93 -3.89 5.42
CA VAL A 318 8.93 -4.60 4.15
C VAL A 318 10.09 -5.60 4.11
N GLN A 319 9.80 -6.82 3.68
CA GLN A 319 10.78 -7.83 3.32
C GLN A 319 10.74 -8.05 1.81
N VAL A 320 11.89 -7.98 1.16
CA VAL A 320 12.03 -8.33 -0.26
C VAL A 320 12.75 -9.66 -0.37
N ILE A 321 12.16 -10.61 -1.07
CA ILE A 321 12.71 -11.95 -1.27
C ILE A 321 12.84 -12.27 -2.76
N ALA A 322 13.78 -13.15 -3.11
CA ALA A 322 13.96 -13.64 -4.48
C ALA A 322 12.87 -14.68 -4.82
N LEU A 323 12.16 -14.49 -5.95
CA LEU A 323 11.21 -15.46 -6.50
C LEU A 323 11.92 -16.55 -7.33
N LYS A 324 13.00 -16.17 -7.98
CA LYS A 324 13.82 -17.03 -8.86
C LYS A 324 15.30 -16.69 -8.66
N PRO A 325 16.24 -17.51 -9.18
CA PRO A 325 17.66 -17.20 -9.07
C PRO A 325 17.97 -15.82 -9.66
N ILE A 326 18.64 -14.96 -8.89
CA ILE A 326 19.11 -13.63 -9.32
C ILE A 326 20.61 -13.64 -9.30
N LYS A 327 21.26 -13.30 -10.42
CA LYS A 327 22.71 -13.26 -10.52
C LYS A 327 23.27 -11.92 -10.07
N LYS A 328 24.49 -11.94 -9.56
CA LYS A 328 25.23 -10.70 -9.26
C LYS A 328 25.27 -9.79 -10.49
N GLY A 329 24.89 -8.51 -10.30
CA GLY A 329 24.79 -7.49 -11.34
C GLY A 329 23.44 -7.45 -12.07
N GLU A 330 22.55 -8.42 -11.82
CA GLU A 330 21.20 -8.43 -12.38
C GLU A 330 20.31 -7.40 -11.65
N GLU A 331 19.39 -6.79 -12.39
CA GLU A 331 18.38 -5.88 -11.84
C GLU A 331 17.36 -6.68 -11.01
N ILE A 332 17.02 -6.18 -9.83
CA ILE A 332 15.96 -6.72 -8.98
C ILE A 332 14.66 -6.02 -9.37
N THR A 333 13.62 -6.78 -9.68
CA THR A 333 12.33 -6.27 -10.13
C THR A 333 11.17 -6.96 -9.39
N ILE A 334 10.09 -6.19 -9.18
CA ILE A 334 8.82 -6.68 -8.61
C ILE A 334 7.68 -6.42 -9.60
N SER A 335 6.50 -6.96 -9.36
CA SER A 335 5.29 -6.48 -10.00
C SER A 335 4.71 -5.30 -9.23
N TYR A 336 4.21 -4.27 -9.95
CA TYR A 336 3.44 -3.16 -9.37
C TYR A 336 1.93 -3.41 -9.44
N ILE A 337 1.53 -4.42 -10.21
CA ILE A 337 0.15 -4.82 -10.45
C ILE A 337 -0.01 -6.28 -10.05
N ASP A 338 -1.22 -6.70 -9.79
CA ASP A 338 -1.52 -8.12 -9.68
C ASP A 338 -1.31 -8.78 -11.04
N LEU A 339 -0.69 -9.94 -11.05
CA LEU A 339 -0.39 -10.70 -12.28
C LEU A 339 -1.25 -11.96 -12.39
N ASP A 340 -2.07 -12.24 -11.39
CA ASP A 340 -2.92 -13.42 -11.34
C ASP A 340 -4.23 -13.25 -12.17
N ASP A 341 -4.42 -12.06 -12.80
CA ASP A 341 -5.57 -11.73 -13.66
C ASP A 341 -5.56 -12.43 -15.05
N ASP A 342 -4.70 -13.44 -15.29
CA ASP A 342 -4.91 -14.41 -16.37
C ASP A 342 -5.91 -15.53 -15.91
N CYS A 343 -6.81 -15.22 -14.98
CA CYS A 343 -7.88 -16.11 -14.58
C CYS A 343 -9.04 -15.98 -15.57
N ASP A 344 -9.15 -16.93 -16.50
CA ASP A 344 -10.32 -17.15 -17.34
C ASP A 344 -11.49 -17.74 -16.51
N CYS A 345 -11.77 -17.22 -15.31
CA CYS A 345 -12.89 -17.67 -14.53
C CYS A 345 -14.04 -16.67 -14.61
N ASP A 346 -15.25 -17.22 -14.84
CA ASP A 346 -16.50 -16.44 -14.93
C ASP A 346 -16.76 -15.59 -13.65
N GLU A 347 -16.03 -15.84 -12.55
CA GLU A 347 -16.09 -15.08 -11.29
C GLU A 347 -15.37 -13.72 -11.38
N CYS A 348 -14.37 -13.56 -12.25
CA CYS A 348 -13.68 -12.28 -12.41
C CYS A 348 -14.52 -11.25 -13.17
N GLU A 349 -15.44 -11.68 -14.04
CA GLU A 349 -16.39 -10.79 -14.73
C GLU A 349 -17.39 -10.13 -13.76
N GLU A 350 -17.77 -10.81 -12.64
CA GLU A 350 -18.67 -10.23 -11.64
C GLU A 350 -17.99 -9.11 -10.81
N TYR A 351 -16.64 -9.09 -10.68
CA TYR A 351 -15.94 -8.03 -9.97
C TYR A 351 -15.86 -6.74 -10.78
N GLU A 352 -15.71 -6.82 -12.09
CA GLU A 352 -15.73 -5.63 -12.96
C GLU A 352 -17.10 -4.95 -13.00
N GLU A 353 -18.20 -5.72 -12.96
CA GLU A 353 -19.56 -5.16 -12.84
C GLU A 353 -19.80 -4.46 -11.48
N PHE A 354 -19.08 -4.85 -10.41
CA PHE A 354 -19.21 -4.22 -9.09
C PHE A 354 -18.46 -2.89 -8.98
N GLU A 355 -17.34 -2.71 -9.70
CA GLU A 355 -16.66 -1.41 -9.80
C GLU A 355 -17.47 -0.41 -10.64
N GLU A 356 -18.16 -0.84 -11.68
CA GLU A 356 -19.07 0.03 -12.46
C GLU A 356 -20.37 0.35 -11.69
N ALA A 357 -20.87 -0.53 -10.84
CA ALA A 357 -22.12 -0.32 -10.10
C ALA A 357 -21.98 0.61 -8.89
N GLY A 358 -20.77 0.84 -8.37
CA GLY A 358 -20.50 1.71 -7.22
C GLY A 358 -20.59 3.22 -7.50
N CYS A 359 -20.76 3.65 -8.74
CA CYS A 359 -20.76 5.06 -9.14
C CYS A 359 -22.07 5.56 -9.79
N SER A 360 -23.21 4.95 -9.52
CA SER A 360 -24.48 5.46 -10.07
C SER A 360 -25.56 5.69 -9.03
N SER A 361 -25.58 6.91 -8.45
CA SER A 361 -26.84 7.49 -7.99
C SER A 361 -26.99 8.90 -8.56
N SER A 362 -27.94 9.00 -9.43
CA SER A 362 -28.76 10.10 -9.91
C SER A 362 -28.52 10.63 -11.31
N ASN A 363 -29.59 10.42 -12.07
CA ASN A 363 -30.08 11.08 -13.27
C ASN A 363 -29.75 10.40 -14.62
N ALA A 364 -30.61 9.44 -14.92
CA ALA A 364 -30.92 9.07 -16.29
C ALA A 364 -31.53 10.26 -17.06
N ASN A 365 -30.87 10.68 -18.12
CA ASN A 365 -31.55 11.20 -19.30
C ASN A 365 -30.82 10.66 -20.53
N ASN A 366 -31.59 9.91 -21.29
CA ASN A 366 -31.29 9.29 -22.56
C ASN A 366 -30.42 10.15 -23.48
N GLU A 367 -29.30 9.61 -23.93
CA GLU A 367 -28.81 9.78 -25.29
C GLU A 367 -28.13 8.46 -25.68
N GLU A 368 -28.92 7.60 -26.34
CA GLU A 368 -28.39 6.53 -27.18
C GLU A 368 -27.64 7.19 -28.36
N GLU A 369 -26.37 7.47 -28.22
CA GLU A 369 -25.50 7.67 -29.35
C GLU A 369 -24.88 6.31 -29.75
N ALA A 370 -25.22 5.92 -30.97
CA ALA A 370 -24.73 4.74 -31.66
C ALA A 370 -23.20 4.62 -31.53
N ARG A 371 -22.73 3.63 -30.80
CA ARG A 371 -21.38 3.08 -31.00
C ARG A 371 -21.44 2.35 -32.36
N GLU A 372 -20.82 2.92 -33.37
CA GLU A 372 -20.48 2.21 -34.58
C GLU A 372 -19.62 1.01 -34.19
N GLU A 373 -20.00 -0.18 -34.60
CA GLU A 373 -19.23 -1.41 -34.52
C GLU A 373 -17.92 -1.21 -35.32
N GLU A 374 -16.90 -0.65 -34.65
CA GLU A 374 -15.53 -0.79 -35.12
C GLU A 374 -15.13 -2.24 -34.89
N GLY A 375 -14.81 -2.95 -35.96
CA GLY A 375 -14.55 -4.36 -35.97
C GLY A 375 -13.56 -4.79 -34.88
N GLU A 376 -13.84 -5.94 -34.24
CA GLU A 376 -13.01 -6.66 -33.32
C GLU A 376 -11.59 -6.84 -33.91
N GLY A 377 -10.71 -5.87 -33.71
CA GLY A 377 -9.30 -6.04 -33.93
C GLY A 377 -8.77 -6.92 -32.80
N GLU A 378 -8.16 -8.07 -33.14
CA GLU A 378 -7.50 -8.91 -32.16
C GLU A 378 -6.56 -8.06 -31.32
N GLU A 379 -6.79 -7.98 -30.01
CA GLU A 379 -6.00 -7.20 -29.05
C GLU A 379 -4.60 -7.78 -28.88
N ILE A 380 -3.63 -6.89 -28.67
CA ILE A 380 -2.24 -7.33 -28.40
C ILE A 380 -2.20 -7.98 -27.02
N PRO A 381 -1.77 -9.25 -26.88
CA PRO A 381 -1.74 -9.90 -25.57
C PRO A 381 -1.06 -9.04 -24.49
N GLY A 382 -1.70 -8.92 -23.32
CA GLY A 382 -1.22 -8.11 -22.21
C GLY A 382 -1.34 -6.60 -22.39
N GLU A 383 -2.19 -6.13 -23.32
CA GLU A 383 -2.44 -4.69 -23.50
C GLU A 383 -3.08 -4.07 -22.26
N ASP A 384 -3.98 -4.77 -21.58
CA ASP A 384 -4.61 -4.31 -20.33
C ASP A 384 -3.57 -3.99 -19.26
N ARG A 385 -2.61 -4.90 -19.01
CA ARG A 385 -1.50 -4.66 -18.08
C ARG A 385 -0.66 -3.44 -18.48
N ARG A 386 -0.36 -3.28 -19.78
CA ARG A 386 0.41 -2.14 -20.28
C ARG A 386 -0.40 -0.84 -20.20
N SER A 387 -1.69 -0.90 -20.52
CA SER A 387 -2.61 0.23 -20.40
C SER A 387 -2.71 0.70 -18.97
N TYR A 388 -2.94 -0.23 -18.04
CA TYR A 388 -2.95 0.07 -16.61
C TYR A 388 -1.64 0.75 -16.14
N LEU A 389 -0.48 0.20 -16.51
CA LEU A 389 0.82 0.79 -16.15
C LEU A 389 1.02 2.19 -16.77
N ARG A 390 0.57 2.43 -18.01
CA ARG A 390 0.59 3.77 -18.61
C ARG A 390 -0.32 4.74 -17.88
N GLU A 391 -1.48 4.27 -17.50
CA GLU A 391 -2.52 5.11 -16.91
C GLU A 391 -2.23 5.48 -15.46
N TYR A 392 -1.84 4.50 -14.64
CA TYR A 392 -1.70 4.65 -13.20
C TYR A 392 -0.26 4.84 -12.72
N TYR A 393 0.72 4.35 -13.48
CA TYR A 393 2.16 4.48 -13.15
C TYR A 393 2.95 5.34 -14.12
N LEU A 394 2.32 5.80 -15.22
CA LEU A 394 2.86 6.75 -16.19
C LEU A 394 4.10 6.27 -16.94
N PHE A 395 4.24 4.98 -17.17
CA PHE A 395 5.31 4.44 -17.98
C PHE A 395 4.83 3.29 -18.88
N GLU A 396 5.53 3.09 -19.99
CA GLU A 396 5.36 1.93 -20.86
C GLU A 396 6.25 0.79 -20.39
N CYS A 397 5.68 -0.41 -20.19
CA CYS A 397 6.47 -1.56 -19.75
C CYS A 397 7.21 -2.21 -20.93
N HIS A 398 8.53 -2.24 -20.86
CA HIS A 398 9.42 -2.90 -21.82
C HIS A 398 10.12 -4.13 -21.22
N CYS A 399 9.50 -4.84 -20.28
CA CYS A 399 10.05 -6.08 -19.75
C CYS A 399 10.06 -7.20 -20.81
N SER A 400 10.77 -8.28 -20.51
CA SER A 400 10.95 -9.42 -21.44
C SER A 400 9.60 -10.03 -21.87
N LYS A 401 8.62 -10.14 -20.95
CA LYS A 401 7.26 -10.64 -21.24
C LYS A 401 6.58 -9.75 -22.28
N CYS A 402 6.49 -8.45 -22.00
CA CYS A 402 5.83 -7.49 -22.91
C CYS A 402 6.49 -7.43 -24.29
N GLN A 403 7.83 -7.47 -24.35
CA GLN A 403 8.54 -7.47 -25.62
C GLN A 403 8.25 -8.74 -26.45
N ARG A 404 8.23 -9.93 -25.82
CA ARG A 404 7.88 -11.18 -26.51
C ARG A 404 6.45 -11.16 -27.03
N GLU A 405 5.49 -10.75 -26.23
CA GLU A 405 4.08 -10.67 -26.60
C GLU A 405 3.87 -9.76 -27.83
N ILE A 406 4.47 -8.58 -27.82
CA ILE A 406 4.42 -7.63 -28.95
C ILE A 406 5.09 -8.19 -30.19
N GLU A 407 6.25 -8.85 -30.04
CA GLU A 407 6.95 -9.48 -31.19
C GLU A 407 6.16 -10.64 -31.80
N GLU A 408 5.52 -11.46 -30.99
CA GLU A 408 4.69 -12.59 -31.44
C GLU A 408 3.45 -12.09 -32.17
N TYR A 409 2.75 -11.11 -31.61
CA TYR A 409 1.63 -10.45 -32.27
C TYR A 409 2.02 -9.87 -33.64
N ASN A 410 3.13 -9.13 -33.69
CA ASN A 410 3.62 -8.55 -34.94
C ASN A 410 4.06 -9.61 -35.99
N LYS A 411 4.50 -10.79 -35.58
CA LYS A 411 4.86 -11.89 -36.51
C LYS A 411 3.62 -12.55 -37.12
N THR A 412 2.54 -12.65 -36.34
CA THR A 412 1.28 -13.26 -36.79
C THR A 412 0.47 -12.31 -37.66
N HIS A 413 0.45 -10.99 -37.38
CA HIS A 413 -0.39 -10.00 -38.02
C HIS A 413 0.28 -9.18 -39.15
N LYS A 414 1.64 -9.22 -39.29
CA LYS A 414 2.35 -8.60 -40.44
C LYS A 414 2.41 -9.47 -41.68
N LYS A 415 1.66 -10.57 -41.75
CA LYS A 415 1.57 -11.44 -42.95
C LYS A 415 0.39 -11.15 -43.86
N ASN A 416 -0.30 -10.01 -43.66
CA ASN A 416 -1.34 -9.54 -44.59
C ASN A 416 -0.93 -8.22 -45.23
#